data_08cf16bc349099c465ce06154d03f512
#
_entry.id   08cf16bc349099c465ce06154d03f512
#
_cell.length_a   1.000
_cell.length_b   1.000
_cell.length_c   1.000
_cell.angle_alpha   90.00
_cell.angle_beta   90.00
_cell.angle_gamma   90.00
#
_symmetry.space_group_name_H-M   'P 1'
#
loop_
_entity.id
_entity.type
_entity.pdbx_description
1 polymer ?
#
loop_
_entity_poly.entity_id
_entity_poly.type
_entity_poly.pdbx_seq_one_letter_code
_entity_poly.pdbx_strand_id
1 'polypeptide(L)' 'MGYLTLYARIQNLVKCEAPGAKITDYIVRRGRLGATVTVQAVGPGNIRTTINALLHTDGYRINQIIRKEK' A
#
# COMPACT_ATOMS: atom_id res chain seq x y z
N MET A 1 -14.39 17.73 6.86
CA MET A 1 -14.15 16.89 5.92
C MET A 1 -12.76 16.86 5.39
N GLY A 2 -12.07 15.92 5.57
CA GLY A 2 -10.74 15.85 5.12
C GLY A 2 -10.61 14.99 3.88
N TYR A 3 -9.86 15.49 2.93
CA TYR A 3 -9.41 14.63 1.89
C TYR A 3 -8.14 13.99 2.38
N LEU A 4 -8.10 12.69 2.38
CA LEU A 4 -6.85 12.01 2.63
C LEU A 4 -5.96 12.21 1.41
N THR A 5 -4.72 12.60 1.63
CA THR A 5 -3.75 12.64 0.55
C THR A 5 -3.52 11.22 0.06
N LEU A 6 -3.00 11.08 -1.14
CA LEU A 6 -2.69 9.77 -1.67
C LEU A 6 -1.72 9.02 -0.76
N TYR A 7 -0.72 9.72 -0.24
CA TYR A 7 0.25 9.09 0.66
C TYR A 7 -0.40 8.59 1.95
N ALA A 8 -1.33 9.38 2.51
CA ALA A 8 -2.04 8.96 3.71
C ALA A 8 -2.87 7.71 3.45
N ARG A 9 -3.47 7.59 2.27
CA ARG A 9 -4.22 6.40 1.89
C ARG A 9 -3.30 5.19 1.75
N ILE A 10 -2.13 5.39 1.19
CA ILE A 10 -1.12 4.32 1.09
C ILE A 10 -0.67 3.89 2.49
N GLN A 11 -0.45 4.84 3.38
CA GLN A 11 -0.10 4.51 4.77
C GLN A 11 -1.19 3.70 5.45
N ASN A 12 -2.45 4.07 5.25
CA ASN A 12 -3.56 3.32 5.82
C ASN A 12 -3.64 1.90 5.27
N LEU A 13 -3.41 1.75 3.98
CA LEU A 13 -3.36 0.45 3.34
C LEU A 13 -2.30 -0.44 3.99
N VAL A 14 -1.10 0.08 4.15
CA VAL A 14 0.00 -0.67 4.75
C VAL A 14 -0.31 -0.98 6.22
N LYS A 15 -0.91 -0.04 6.94
CA LYS A 15 -1.26 -0.25 8.33
C LYS A 15 -2.28 -1.38 8.48
N CYS A 16 -3.20 -1.51 7.54
CA CYS A 16 -4.20 -2.56 7.57
C CYS A 16 -3.64 -3.91 7.13
N GLU A 17 -2.81 -3.91 6.10
CA GLU A 17 -2.36 -5.17 5.49
C GLU A 17 -1.04 -5.67 6.05
N ALA A 18 -0.20 -4.79 6.53
CA ALA A 18 1.10 -5.15 7.09
C ALA A 18 1.38 -4.29 8.33
N PRO A 19 0.65 -4.52 9.42
CA PRO A 19 0.83 -3.72 10.64
C PRO A 19 2.27 -3.74 11.12
N GLY A 20 2.77 -2.56 11.48
CA GLY A 20 4.15 -2.43 11.97
C GLY A 20 5.19 -2.27 10.88
N ALA A 21 4.82 -2.41 9.63
CA ALA A 21 5.77 -2.22 8.53
C ALA A 21 5.93 -0.74 8.20
N LYS A 22 7.13 -0.38 7.76
CA LYS A 22 7.43 0.98 7.32
C LYS A 22 7.57 1.01 5.81
N ILE A 23 6.94 1.98 5.18
CA ILE A 23 7.02 2.14 3.73
C ILE A 23 8.41 2.57 3.34
N THR A 24 9.04 1.84 2.42
CA THR A 24 10.36 2.18 1.91
C THR A 24 10.29 2.79 0.52
N ASP A 25 9.28 2.41 -0.25
CA ASP A 25 9.11 2.94 -1.60
C ASP A 25 7.68 2.67 -2.07
N TYR A 26 7.24 3.44 -3.06
CA TYR A 26 5.95 3.16 -3.69
C TYR A 26 5.91 3.76 -5.09
N ILE A 27 5.10 3.15 -5.95
CA ILE A 27 4.86 3.62 -7.30
C ILE A 27 3.36 3.71 -7.50
N VAL A 28 2.91 4.80 -8.11
CA VAL A 28 1.49 5.03 -8.36
C VAL A 28 1.25 5.17 -9.85
N ARG A 29 0.26 4.44 -10.35
CA ARG A 29 -0.21 4.58 -11.73
C ARG A 29 -1.68 4.93 -11.70
N ARG A 30 -2.04 6.04 -12.33
CA ARG A 30 -3.42 6.46 -12.41
C ARG A 30 -4.09 5.85 -13.62
N GLY A 31 -5.32 5.38 -13.44
CA GLY A 31 -6.11 4.78 -14.48
C GLY A 31 -7.57 5.18 -14.37
N ARG A 32 -8.40 4.60 -15.21
CA ARG A 32 -9.83 4.94 -15.24
C ARG A 32 -10.57 4.55 -13.98
N LEU A 33 -10.18 3.44 -13.38
CA LEU A 33 -10.89 2.92 -12.21
C LEU A 33 -10.34 3.43 -10.89
N GLY A 34 -9.28 4.20 -10.94
CA GLY A 34 -8.61 4.70 -9.76
C GLY A 34 -7.10 4.65 -9.94
N ALA A 35 -6.38 4.60 -8.84
CA ALA A 35 -4.92 4.56 -8.87
C ALA A 35 -4.43 3.19 -8.42
N THR A 36 -3.58 2.58 -9.24
CA THR A 36 -2.92 1.33 -8.85
C THR A 36 -1.61 1.69 -8.16
N VAL A 37 -1.41 1.18 -6.96
CA VAL A 37 -0.20 1.43 -6.20
C VAL A 37 0.55 0.14 -5.96
N THR A 38 1.87 0.23 -6.03
CA THR A 38 2.74 -0.86 -5.63
C THR A 38 3.60 -0.30 -4.52
N VAL A 39 3.42 -0.83 -3.32
CA VAL A 39 4.08 -0.31 -2.12
C VAL A 39 5.06 -1.35 -1.60
N GLN A 40 6.26 -0.89 -1.26
CA GLN A 40 7.24 -1.73 -0.60
C GLN A 40 7.39 -1.27 0.82
N ALA A 41 7.33 -2.21 1.75
CA ALA A 41 7.44 -1.91 3.16
C ALA A 41 8.27 -2.99 3.86
N VAL A 42 8.89 -2.61 4.96
CA VAL A 42 9.69 -3.53 5.76
C VAL A 42 9.11 -3.56 7.16
N GLY A 43 8.74 -4.74 7.61
CA GLY A 43 8.18 -4.96 8.93
C GLY A 43 9.18 -5.48 9.92
N PRO A 44 8.70 -5.81 11.14
CA PRO A 44 9.55 -6.40 12.17
C PRO A 44 10.20 -7.68 11.66
N GLY A 45 11.43 -7.90 12.05
CA GLY A 45 12.16 -9.09 11.60
C GLY A 45 12.67 -8.99 10.17
N ASN A 46 12.68 -7.77 9.61
CA ASN A 46 13.13 -7.53 8.23
C ASN A 46 12.29 -8.25 7.17
N ILE A 47 11.03 -8.47 7.48
CA ILE A 47 10.11 -9.05 6.51
C ILE A 47 9.75 -7.97 5.49
N ARG A 48 10.07 -8.23 4.23
CA ARG A 48 9.73 -7.31 3.14
C ARG A 48 8.37 -7.67 2.59
N THR A 49 7.52 -6.67 2.49
CA THR A 49 6.18 -6.84 1.96
C THR A 49 6.00 -5.94 0.76
N THR A 50 5.54 -6.51 -0.34
CA THR A 50 5.17 -5.75 -1.52
C THR A 50 3.67 -5.88 -1.69
N ILE A 51 2.97 -4.76 -1.72
CA ILE A 51 1.52 -4.72 -1.85
C ILE A 51 1.17 -4.04 -3.15
N ASN A 52 0.43 -4.73 -4.00
CA ASN A 52 -0.14 -4.14 -5.21
C ASN A 52 -1.63 -4.03 -4.99
N ALA A 53 -2.16 -2.83 -5.09
CA ALA A 53 -3.56 -2.57 -4.79
C ALA A 53 -4.13 -1.49 -5.68
N LEU A 54 -5.42 -1.55 -5.87
CA LEU A 54 -6.17 -0.50 -6.56
C LEU A 54 -6.83 0.38 -5.51
N LEU A 55 -6.53 1.67 -5.53
CA LEU A 55 -7.19 2.66 -4.70
C LEU A 55 -8.35 3.24 -5.48
N HIS A 56 -9.53 3.12 -4.94
CA HIS A 56 -10.72 3.67 -5.56
C HIS A 56 -11.44 4.60 -4.57
N THR A 57 -12.56 5.15 -4.98
CA THR A 57 -13.26 6.18 -4.21
C THR A 57 -13.60 5.73 -2.80
N ASP A 58 -14.02 4.49 -2.64
CA ASP A 58 -14.54 3.98 -1.38
C ASP A 58 -13.53 3.19 -0.55
N GLY A 59 -12.30 3.10 -1.02
CA GLY A 59 -11.29 2.33 -0.30
C GLY A 59 -10.24 1.76 -1.22
N TYR A 60 -9.88 0.51 -0.99
CA TYR A 60 -8.86 -0.13 -1.81
C TYR A 60 -9.20 -1.61 -2.03
N ARG A 61 -8.60 -2.15 -3.06
CA ARG A 61 -8.74 -3.56 -3.38
C ARG A 61 -7.34 -4.14 -3.57
N ILE A 62 -7.02 -5.17 -2.84
CA ILE A 62 -5.72 -5.83 -2.95
C ILE A 62 -5.70 -6.71 -4.18
N ASN A 63 -4.72 -6.51 -5.04
CA ASN A 63 -4.49 -7.37 -6.18
C ASN A 63 -3.49 -8.47 -5.84
N GLN A 64 -2.44 -8.12 -5.09
CA GLN A 64 -1.40 -9.08 -4.75
C GLN A 64 -0.61 -8.59 -3.54
N ILE A 65 -0.25 -9.50 -2.66
CA ILE A 65 0.67 -9.23 -1.55
C ILE A 65 1.75 -10.29 -1.57
N ILE A 66 2.99 -9.86 -1.56
CA ILE A 66 4.14 -10.75 -1.51
C ILE A 66 4.94 -10.42 -0.27
N ARG A 67 5.20 -11.42 0.56
CA ARG A 67 6.00 -11.28 1.76
C ARG A 67 7.24 -12.14 1.63
N LYS A 68 8.39 -11.55 1.90
CA LYS A 68 9.66 -12.26 1.84
C LYS A 68 10.47 -11.97 3.09
N GLU A 69 10.92 -13.01 3.73
CA GLU A 69 11.89 -12.87 4.79
C GLU A 69 13.26 -12.69 4.15
N LYS A 70 14.05 -11.89 4.82
CA LYS A 70 15.40 -11.69 4.36
C LYS A 70 16.26 -12.89 4.71
#